data_c455a710bbf24196ed8f61a3a101e474
#
_entry.id   c455a710bbf24196ed8f61a3a101e474
#
_cell.length_a   1.000
_cell.length_b   1.000
_cell.length_c   1.000
_cell.angle_alpha   90.00
_cell.angle_beta   90.00
_cell.angle_gamma   90.00
#
_symmetry.space_group_name_H-M   'P 1'
#
loop_
_entity.id
_entity.type
_entity.pdbx_description
1 polymer ?
#
loop_
_entity_poly.entity_id
_entity_poly.type
_entity_poly.pdbx_seq_one_letter_code
_entity_poly.pdbx_strand_id
1 'polypeptide(L)'
;MLSKVLDLRVAASVCVVGVGMLLSPISFAADEGEKAAFKHHCVTCHGYDGKSNASRYPNLAGQNAPYLVSRLKYFRAEEEPGNQMNAQAVLLTDEEIDLLADYFSKQAN
;
A
#
# COMPACT_ATOMS: atom_id res chain seq x y z
N MET A 1 30.00 22.08 70.24
CA MET A 1 30.00 22.92 69.02
C MET A 1 29.36 22.17 67.90
N LEU A 2 28.19 22.58 67.54
CA LEU A 2 27.33 21.85 66.60
C LEU A 2 27.64 22.27 65.19
N SER A 3 28.19 21.39 64.39
CA SER A 3 28.27 21.54 62.96
C SER A 3 26.93 21.14 62.37
N LYS A 4 26.11 22.11 61.96
CA LYS A 4 24.92 21.84 61.18
C LYS A 4 25.39 21.49 59.80
N VAL A 5 25.33 20.21 59.45
CA VAL A 5 25.42 19.75 58.07
C VAL A 5 24.13 20.12 57.40
N LEU A 6 24.22 21.05 56.47
CA LEU A 6 23.10 21.48 55.62
C LEU A 6 22.89 20.41 54.57
N ASP A 7 21.89 19.57 54.79
CA ASP A 7 21.43 18.62 53.79
C ASP A 7 20.74 19.36 52.66
N LEU A 8 21.48 19.66 51.63
CA LEU A 8 20.94 20.19 50.40
C LEU A 8 20.44 19.02 49.53
N ARG A 9 19.24 18.60 49.79
CA ARG A 9 18.55 17.66 48.92
C ARG A 9 18.12 18.41 47.67
N VAL A 10 18.95 18.43 46.67
CA VAL A 10 18.56 18.83 45.35
C VAL A 10 17.69 17.74 44.77
N ALA A 11 16.39 17.93 44.84
CA ALA A 11 15.43 17.12 44.14
C ALA A 11 15.57 17.49 42.64
N ALA A 12 16.39 16.74 41.91
CA ALA A 12 16.41 16.83 40.48
C ALA A 12 15.14 16.19 39.95
N SER A 13 14.13 17.00 39.72
CA SER A 13 12.98 16.60 38.91
C SER A 13 13.45 16.38 37.47
N VAL A 14 13.78 15.15 37.15
CA VAL A 14 13.99 14.76 35.76
C VAL A 14 12.62 14.65 35.11
N CYS A 15 12.18 15.72 34.48
CA CYS A 15 11.08 15.66 33.53
C CYS A 15 11.58 14.88 32.32
N VAL A 16 11.36 13.57 32.32
CA VAL A 16 11.49 12.76 31.11
C VAL A 16 10.30 13.13 30.24
N VAL A 17 10.48 14.12 29.37
CA VAL A 17 9.57 14.35 28.25
C VAL A 17 9.77 13.18 27.32
N GLY A 18 8.94 12.16 27.47
CA GLY A 18 8.84 11.08 26.51
C GLY A 18 8.33 11.66 25.19
N VAL A 19 9.27 12.02 24.30
CA VAL A 19 8.92 12.22 22.89
C VAL A 19 8.53 10.84 22.38
N GLY A 20 7.23 10.56 22.45
CA GLY A 20 6.63 9.43 21.79
C GLY A 20 6.81 9.64 20.29
N MET A 21 7.88 9.07 19.74
CA MET A 21 8.09 8.97 18.32
C MET A 21 6.98 8.04 17.83
N LEU A 22 5.88 8.62 17.35
CA LEU A 22 4.86 7.89 16.60
C LEU A 22 5.52 7.45 15.30
N LEU A 23 6.15 6.27 15.35
CA LEU A 23 6.54 5.54 14.16
C LEU A 23 5.24 5.15 13.45
N SER A 24 4.78 6.01 12.54
CA SER A 24 3.75 5.62 11.60
C SER A 24 4.23 4.36 10.89
N PRO A 25 3.45 3.28 10.85
CA PRO A 25 3.83 2.11 10.07
C PRO A 25 3.99 2.56 8.62
N ILE A 26 5.22 2.59 8.13
CA ILE A 26 5.50 2.79 6.72
C ILE A 26 4.76 1.68 6.00
N SER A 27 3.88 2.05 5.09
CA SER A 27 3.01 1.11 4.37
C SER A 27 3.83 0.23 3.44
N PHE A 28 4.36 -0.87 3.95
CA PHE A 28 5.00 -1.90 3.11
C PHE A 28 4.05 -2.46 2.03
N ALA A 29 2.73 -2.45 2.29
CA ALA A 29 1.72 -2.93 1.35
C ALA A 29 1.67 -2.12 0.05
N ALA A 30 1.88 -0.80 0.07
CA ALA A 30 1.90 0.04 -1.13
C ALA A 30 3.09 -0.31 -2.03
N ASP A 31 4.25 -0.59 -1.44
CA ASP A 31 5.46 -1.02 -2.16
C ASP A 31 5.30 -2.41 -2.78
N GLU A 32 4.69 -3.36 -2.09
CA GLU A 32 4.43 -4.71 -2.62
C GLU A 32 3.38 -4.69 -3.75
N GLY A 33 2.37 -3.84 -3.67
CA GLY A 33 1.39 -3.66 -4.74
C GLY A 33 2.01 -3.07 -6.00
N GLU A 34 2.89 -2.10 -5.86
CA GLU A 34 3.68 -1.55 -6.96
C GLU A 34 4.56 -2.61 -7.61
N LYS A 35 5.29 -3.39 -6.81
CA LYS A 35 6.12 -4.51 -7.31
C LYS A 35 5.28 -5.53 -8.07
N ALA A 36 4.10 -5.88 -7.56
CA ALA A 36 3.18 -6.78 -8.23
C ALA A 36 2.71 -6.21 -9.57
N ALA A 37 2.40 -4.91 -9.63
CA ALA A 37 1.99 -4.24 -10.86
C ALA A 37 3.08 -4.27 -11.95
N PHE A 38 4.34 -4.12 -11.57
CA PHE A 38 5.48 -4.30 -12.48
C PHE A 38 5.71 -5.75 -12.87
N LYS A 39 5.74 -6.64 -11.89
CA LYS A 39 5.94 -8.09 -12.10
C LYS A 39 4.98 -8.68 -13.11
N HIS A 40 3.72 -8.29 -13.04
CA HIS A 40 2.65 -8.77 -13.91
C HIS A 40 2.37 -7.86 -15.10
N HIS A 41 3.24 -6.89 -15.37
CA HIS A 41 3.16 -5.97 -16.52
C HIS A 41 1.87 -5.13 -16.61
N CYS A 42 1.15 -4.96 -15.50
CA CYS A 42 -0.07 -4.14 -15.45
C CYS A 42 0.19 -2.70 -15.93
N VAL A 43 1.33 -2.15 -15.50
CA VAL A 43 1.75 -0.78 -15.81
C VAL A 43 1.96 -0.53 -17.31
N THR A 44 2.27 -1.57 -18.08
CA THR A 44 2.51 -1.45 -19.53
C THR A 44 1.28 -0.97 -20.29
N CYS A 45 0.10 -1.42 -19.87
CA CYS A 45 -1.17 -1.06 -20.50
C CYS A 45 -1.96 -0.03 -19.70
N HIS A 46 -1.96 -0.15 -18.37
CA HIS A 46 -2.78 0.68 -17.49
C HIS A 46 -2.07 1.92 -16.94
N GLY A 47 -0.78 2.10 -17.26
CA GLY A 47 0.05 3.19 -16.74
C GLY A 47 0.63 2.88 -15.36
N TYR A 48 1.73 3.53 -15.04
CA TYR A 48 2.45 3.36 -13.76
C TYR A 48 1.55 3.65 -12.55
N ASP A 49 0.78 4.71 -12.65
CA ASP A 49 -0.15 5.20 -11.63
C ASP A 49 -1.61 4.79 -11.92
N GLY A 50 -1.84 3.86 -12.84
CA GLY A 50 -3.17 3.44 -13.24
C GLY A 50 -3.88 4.41 -14.18
N LYS A 51 -3.15 5.38 -14.76
CA LYS A 51 -3.65 6.27 -15.82
C LYS A 51 -3.12 5.81 -17.16
N SER A 52 -3.99 5.20 -17.95
CA SER A 52 -3.66 4.67 -19.26
C SER A 52 -3.39 5.79 -20.27
N ASN A 53 -2.42 5.58 -21.15
CA ASN A 53 -2.15 6.46 -22.30
C ASN A 53 -2.94 6.09 -23.55
N ALA A 54 -3.67 4.97 -23.52
CA ALA A 54 -4.44 4.48 -24.65
C ALA A 54 -5.89 4.23 -24.27
N SER A 55 -6.82 4.78 -25.03
CA SER A 55 -8.26 4.70 -24.75
C SER A 55 -8.83 3.28 -24.67
N ARG A 56 -8.16 2.30 -25.28
CA ARG A 56 -8.54 0.88 -25.25
C ARG A 56 -8.25 0.20 -23.89
N TYR A 57 -7.39 0.79 -23.08
CA TYR A 57 -7.07 0.29 -21.75
C TYR A 57 -7.69 1.18 -20.69
N PRO A 58 -8.50 0.64 -19.78
CA PRO A 58 -9.15 1.46 -18.77
C PRO A 58 -8.17 2.01 -17.74
N ASN A 59 -8.47 3.19 -17.21
CA ASN A 59 -7.80 3.72 -16.03
C ASN A 59 -8.19 2.88 -14.82
N LEU A 60 -7.20 2.61 -13.96
CA LEU A 60 -7.37 1.89 -12.71
C LEU A 60 -7.21 2.80 -11.50
N ALA A 61 -6.60 3.98 -11.69
CA ALA A 61 -6.34 4.95 -10.63
C ALA A 61 -7.62 5.36 -9.90
N GLY A 62 -7.62 5.23 -8.57
CA GLY A 62 -8.75 5.59 -7.73
C GLY A 62 -9.98 4.69 -7.85
N GLN A 63 -9.88 3.56 -8.56
CA GLN A 63 -10.97 2.60 -8.67
C GLN A 63 -11.21 1.91 -7.33
N ASN A 64 -12.45 1.49 -7.08
CA ASN A 64 -12.83 0.79 -5.86
C ASN A 64 -12.08 -0.55 -5.73
N ALA A 65 -11.37 -0.76 -4.62
CA ALA A 65 -10.55 -1.95 -4.42
C ALA A 65 -11.34 -3.26 -4.47
N PRO A 66 -12.49 -3.42 -3.81
CA PRO A 66 -13.33 -4.62 -3.96
C PRO A 66 -13.78 -4.89 -5.40
N TYR A 67 -14.03 -3.86 -6.18
CA TYR A 67 -14.35 -4.00 -7.60
C TYR A 67 -13.15 -4.53 -8.38
N LEU A 68 -11.94 -4.00 -8.15
CA LEU A 68 -10.73 -4.49 -8.80
C LEU A 68 -10.45 -5.95 -8.45
N VAL A 69 -10.61 -6.34 -7.18
CA VAL A 69 -10.48 -7.74 -6.75
C VAL A 69 -11.46 -8.64 -7.53
N SER A 70 -12.71 -8.25 -7.58
CA SER A 70 -13.76 -8.99 -8.30
C SER A 70 -13.42 -9.14 -9.78
N ARG A 71 -12.99 -8.07 -10.44
CA ARG A 71 -12.64 -8.10 -11.87
C ARG A 71 -11.40 -8.95 -12.16
N LEU A 72 -10.36 -8.86 -11.33
CA LEU A 72 -9.17 -9.70 -11.51
C LEU A 72 -9.47 -11.20 -11.32
N LYS A 73 -10.30 -11.55 -10.33
CA LYS A 73 -10.75 -12.94 -10.15
C LYS A 73 -11.60 -13.43 -11.33
N TYR A 74 -12.46 -12.58 -11.86
CA TYR A 74 -13.27 -12.85 -13.04
C TYR A 74 -12.41 -13.16 -14.26
N PHE A 75 -11.40 -12.35 -14.54
CA PHE A 75 -10.47 -12.59 -15.65
C PHE A 75 -9.58 -13.81 -15.41
N ARG A 76 -9.13 -14.03 -14.19
CA ARG A 76 -8.36 -15.21 -13.82
C ARG A 76 -9.13 -16.51 -14.07
N ALA A 77 -10.42 -16.50 -13.81
CA ALA A 77 -11.32 -17.62 -14.07
C ALA A 77 -11.75 -17.75 -15.54
N GLU A 78 -11.27 -16.84 -16.41
CA GLU A 78 -11.61 -16.81 -17.85
C GLU A 78 -13.11 -16.74 -18.15
N GLU A 79 -13.88 -16.08 -17.28
CA GLU A 79 -15.33 -15.97 -17.42
C GLU A 79 -15.78 -15.15 -18.64
N GLU A 80 -14.87 -14.38 -19.24
CA GLU A 80 -15.08 -13.68 -20.50
C GLU A 80 -14.14 -14.24 -21.57
N PRO A 81 -14.58 -15.21 -22.39
CA PRO A 81 -13.74 -15.85 -23.38
C PRO A 81 -13.10 -14.84 -24.36
N GLY A 82 -11.82 -14.96 -24.62
CA GLY A 82 -11.09 -14.11 -25.56
C GLY A 82 -10.72 -12.72 -25.01
N ASN A 83 -11.02 -12.41 -23.76
CA ASN A 83 -10.58 -11.16 -23.16
C ASN A 83 -9.06 -11.20 -22.91
N GLN A 84 -8.37 -10.12 -23.32
CA GLN A 84 -6.92 -9.99 -23.15
C GLN A 84 -6.48 -10.08 -21.68
N MET A 85 -7.31 -9.60 -20.76
CA MET A 85 -7.01 -9.64 -19.34
C MET A 85 -6.97 -11.06 -18.75
N ASN A 86 -7.59 -12.04 -19.38
CA ASN A 86 -7.51 -13.44 -18.92
C ASN A 86 -6.05 -13.91 -18.86
N ALA A 87 -5.28 -13.68 -19.92
CA ALA A 87 -3.87 -14.04 -19.97
C ALA A 87 -3.02 -13.28 -18.94
N GLN A 88 -3.39 -12.03 -18.64
CA GLN A 88 -2.70 -11.22 -17.65
C GLN A 88 -3.01 -11.64 -16.21
N ALA A 89 -4.21 -12.14 -15.94
CA ALA A 89 -4.69 -12.47 -14.60
C ALA A 89 -4.48 -13.94 -14.20
N VAL A 90 -4.28 -14.85 -15.17
CA VAL A 90 -4.28 -16.31 -14.95
C VAL A 90 -3.28 -16.78 -13.90
N LEU A 91 -2.12 -16.13 -13.76
CA LEU A 91 -1.06 -16.50 -12.82
C LEU A 91 -1.12 -15.73 -11.49
N LEU A 92 -2.08 -14.82 -11.32
CA LEU A 92 -2.20 -14.04 -10.10
C LEU A 92 -2.66 -14.91 -8.93
N THR A 93 -1.97 -14.79 -7.81
CA THR A 93 -2.47 -15.33 -6.52
C THR A 93 -3.54 -14.42 -5.94
N ASP A 94 -4.31 -14.92 -4.97
CA ASP A 94 -5.29 -14.08 -4.25
C ASP A 94 -4.61 -12.91 -3.54
N GLU A 95 -3.43 -13.15 -2.94
CA GLU A 95 -2.64 -12.11 -2.30
C GLU A 95 -2.19 -11.02 -3.29
N GLU A 96 -1.69 -11.41 -4.46
CA GLU A 96 -1.30 -10.46 -5.50
C GLU A 96 -2.49 -9.66 -6.03
N ILE A 97 -3.66 -10.26 -6.14
CA ILE A 97 -4.89 -9.58 -6.50
C ILE A 97 -5.24 -8.50 -5.47
N ASP A 98 -5.16 -8.84 -4.19
CA ASP A 98 -5.44 -7.88 -3.11
C ASP A 98 -4.43 -6.73 -3.09
N LEU A 99 -3.13 -7.03 -3.28
CA LEU A 99 -2.06 -6.02 -3.37
C LEU A 99 -2.25 -5.09 -4.57
N LEU A 100 -2.58 -5.62 -5.73
CA LEU A 100 -2.83 -4.83 -6.94
C LEU A 100 -4.07 -3.93 -6.79
N ALA A 101 -5.13 -4.46 -6.21
CA ALA A 101 -6.35 -3.71 -5.96
C ALA A 101 -6.11 -2.56 -4.97
N ASP A 102 -5.37 -2.82 -3.90
CA ASP A 102 -4.97 -1.79 -2.93
C ASP A 102 -4.11 -0.71 -3.59
N TYR A 103 -3.09 -1.10 -4.35
CA TYR A 103 -2.20 -0.18 -5.04
C TYR A 103 -2.93 0.76 -5.98
N PHE A 104 -3.69 0.23 -6.93
CA PHE A 104 -4.38 1.06 -7.93
C PHE A 104 -5.52 1.89 -7.33
N SER A 105 -6.23 1.37 -6.34
CA SER A 105 -7.32 2.12 -5.69
C SER A 105 -6.84 3.38 -4.98
N LYS A 106 -5.61 3.42 -4.53
CA LYS A 106 -4.99 4.55 -3.82
C LYS A 106 -4.33 5.56 -4.74
N GLN A 107 -4.20 5.28 -6.02
CA GLN A 107 -3.65 6.23 -6.97
C GLN A 107 -4.63 7.38 -7.21
N ALA A 108 -4.08 8.60 -7.32
CA ALA A 108 -4.90 9.77 -7.63
C ALA A 108 -5.48 9.67 -9.06
N ASN A 109 -6.77 9.88 -9.19
CA ASN A 109 -7.49 9.91 -10.48
C ASN A 109 -7.67 11.36 -10.99
#